data_eb9fa6144f53cecaddac8a66dfb6f06b
#
_entry.id   eb9fa6144f53cecaddac8a66dfb6f06b
#
_cell.length_a   1.000
_cell.length_b   1.000
_cell.length_c   1.000
_cell.angle_alpha   90.00
_cell.angle_beta   90.00
_cell.angle_gamma   90.00
#
_symmetry.space_group_name_H-M   'P 1'
#
loop_
_entity.id
_entity.type
_entity.pdbx_description
1 polymer ?
#
loop_
_entity_poly.entity_id
_entity_poly.type
_entity_poly.pdbx_seq_one_letter_code
_entity_poly.pdbx_strand_id
1 'polypeptide(L)'
;MKKKQYALVGCCGMSCVLCPRFHSQSSQSKCPGCGLSSNRETCTTYKCCTEQHNYETCAECAVSPCERLFLQADWVGFNTRKKWLDNLSLIKQNGIEQWFAEQLEKQALLEEALRYFHNNRMRSFFCLSFLYFQIDTIKKLVAAAQAQKNEELQKRAASFEEAVKSEAIQHNLKIWDK
;
A
#
# COMPACT_ATOMS: atom_id res chain seq x y z
N MET A 1 -20.47 15.02 -8.63
CA MET A 1 -19.30 14.08 -8.68
C MET A 1 -19.69 12.80 -7.96
N LYS A 2 -19.58 11.64 -8.64
CA LYS A 2 -19.84 10.36 -7.99
C LYS A 2 -18.81 10.11 -6.90
N LYS A 3 -19.27 9.66 -5.74
CA LYS A 3 -18.41 9.27 -4.63
C LYS A 3 -18.02 7.80 -4.82
N LYS A 4 -16.72 7.49 -4.79
CA LYS A 4 -16.25 6.10 -4.84
C LYS A 4 -16.77 5.33 -3.62
N GLN A 5 -17.20 4.09 -3.82
CA GLN A 5 -17.53 3.16 -2.74
C GLN A 5 -16.25 2.77 -1.98
N TYR A 6 -15.17 2.48 -2.71
CA TYR A 6 -13.86 2.11 -2.16
C TYR A 6 -12.90 3.31 -2.21
N ALA A 7 -13.16 4.34 -1.40
CA ALA A 7 -12.39 5.59 -1.40
C ALA A 7 -10.89 5.42 -1.04
N LEU A 8 -10.52 4.33 -0.36
CA LEU A 8 -9.14 3.98 0.02
C LEU A 8 -8.46 3.07 -1.00
N VAL A 9 -9.08 2.81 -2.15
CA VAL A 9 -8.49 2.13 -3.29
C VAL A 9 -8.24 3.14 -4.39
N GLY A 10 -6.98 3.30 -4.82
CA GLY A 10 -6.65 4.16 -5.96
C GLY A 10 -7.20 3.59 -7.27
N CYS A 11 -7.69 4.43 -8.18
CA CYS A 11 -8.10 4.00 -9.52
C CYS A 11 -7.01 3.20 -10.24
N CYS A 12 -5.76 3.54 -10.01
CA CYS A 12 -4.57 2.87 -10.56
C CYS A 12 -4.18 1.55 -9.87
N GLY A 13 -4.96 1.06 -8.92
CA GLY A 13 -4.63 -0.15 -8.13
C GLY A 13 -3.78 0.12 -6.87
N MET A 14 -3.55 1.38 -6.51
CA MET A 14 -2.80 1.71 -5.30
C MET A 14 -3.63 1.38 -4.05
N SER A 15 -3.03 0.67 -3.09
CA SER A 15 -3.59 0.46 -1.75
C SER A 15 -3.28 1.68 -0.88
N CYS A 16 -4.27 2.53 -0.63
CA CYS A 16 -4.08 3.71 0.22
C CYS A 16 -3.80 3.33 1.67
N VAL A 17 -4.41 2.25 2.16
CA VAL A 17 -4.27 1.77 3.55
C VAL A 17 -2.87 1.25 3.88
N LEU A 18 -2.02 1.00 2.88
CA LEU A 18 -0.62 0.64 3.05
C LEU A 18 0.34 1.76 2.59
N CYS A 19 -0.19 2.96 2.31
CA CYS A 19 0.62 4.09 1.83
C CYS A 19 1.30 4.83 3.00
N PRO A 20 2.61 5.14 2.92
CA PRO A 20 3.30 5.90 3.97
C PRO A 20 2.67 7.27 4.29
N ARG A 21 2.07 7.93 3.30
CA ARG A 21 1.37 9.21 3.51
C ARG A 21 0.04 9.05 4.24
N PHE A 22 -0.64 7.91 4.10
CA PHE A 22 -1.85 7.61 4.86
C PHE A 22 -1.54 7.47 6.36
N HIS A 23 -0.42 6.83 6.70
CA HIS A 23 0.06 6.63 8.06
C HIS A 23 0.95 7.78 8.59
N SER A 24 1.01 8.93 7.90
CA SER A 24 1.78 10.07 8.38
C SER A 24 1.22 10.62 9.69
N GLN A 25 2.09 10.91 10.65
CA GLN A 25 1.75 11.58 11.90
C GLN A 25 1.61 13.10 11.74
N SER A 26 2.25 13.68 10.70
CA SER A 26 2.14 15.10 10.40
C SER A 26 0.84 15.39 9.66
N SER A 27 0.03 16.30 10.19
CA SER A 27 -1.22 16.74 9.53
C SER A 27 -1.00 17.33 8.13
N GLN A 28 0.15 17.98 7.90
CA GLN A 28 0.51 18.57 6.61
C GLN A 28 0.81 17.53 5.53
N SER A 29 1.34 16.36 5.91
CA SER A 29 1.72 15.29 4.97
C SER A 29 0.73 14.14 4.94
N LYS A 30 -0.27 14.12 5.84
CA LYS A 30 -1.26 13.05 5.94
C LYS A 30 -2.22 13.09 4.74
N CYS A 31 -2.34 11.96 4.05
CA CYS A 31 -3.26 11.78 2.94
C CYS A 31 -4.51 11.02 3.43
N PRO A 32 -5.73 11.52 3.20
CA PRO A 32 -6.95 10.81 3.60
C PRO A 32 -7.30 9.60 2.72
N GLY A 33 -6.54 9.36 1.67
CA GLY A 33 -6.82 8.35 0.64
C GLY A 33 -7.15 8.98 -0.73
N CYS A 34 -6.88 8.27 -1.80
CA CYS A 34 -7.02 8.79 -3.17
C CYS A 34 -8.45 9.26 -3.51
N GLY A 35 -9.46 8.54 -3.05
CA GLY A 35 -10.86 8.93 -3.29
C GLY A 35 -11.37 10.09 -2.44
N LEU A 36 -10.61 10.51 -1.42
CA LEU A 36 -10.98 11.59 -0.48
C LEU A 36 -10.05 12.80 -0.60
N SER A 37 -8.90 12.64 -1.24
CA SER A 37 -7.87 13.68 -1.39
C SER A 37 -8.25 14.70 -2.47
N SER A 38 -7.89 15.97 -2.28
CA SER A 38 -7.94 17.00 -3.34
C SER A 38 -7.07 16.68 -4.56
N ASN A 39 -6.05 15.83 -4.40
CA ASN A 39 -5.21 15.38 -5.52
C ASN A 39 -6.00 14.69 -6.65
N ARG A 40 -7.23 14.21 -6.39
CA ARG A 40 -8.13 13.67 -7.41
C ARG A 40 -8.46 14.70 -8.51
N GLU A 41 -8.47 15.98 -8.18
CA GLU A 41 -8.78 17.06 -9.11
C GLU A 41 -7.72 17.23 -10.21
N THR A 42 -6.49 16.83 -9.93
CA THR A 42 -5.36 16.85 -10.88
C THR A 42 -5.01 15.47 -11.44
N CYS A 43 -5.57 14.40 -10.86
CA CYS A 43 -5.26 13.03 -11.27
C CYS A 43 -6.02 12.64 -12.54
N THR A 44 -5.31 12.54 -13.66
CA THR A 44 -5.90 12.16 -14.96
C THR A 44 -6.48 10.74 -14.97
N THR A 45 -5.89 9.81 -14.19
CA THR A 45 -6.44 8.46 -14.02
C THR A 45 -7.76 8.50 -13.25
N TYR A 46 -7.85 9.30 -12.19
CA TYR A 46 -9.09 9.45 -11.43
C TYR A 46 -10.22 10.02 -12.31
N LYS A 47 -9.94 11.10 -13.04
CA LYS A 47 -10.92 11.71 -13.95
C LYS A 47 -11.42 10.71 -14.99
N CYS A 48 -10.52 10.01 -15.65
CA CYS A 48 -10.91 8.99 -16.62
C CYS A 48 -11.73 7.87 -15.98
N CYS A 49 -11.20 7.23 -14.95
CA CYS A 49 -11.79 6.06 -14.30
C CYS A 49 -13.17 6.38 -13.69
N THR A 50 -13.21 7.39 -12.81
CA THR A 50 -14.40 7.65 -11.98
C THR A 50 -15.36 8.64 -12.62
N GLU A 51 -14.86 9.75 -13.19
CA GLU A 51 -15.73 10.83 -13.69
C GLU A 51 -16.28 10.54 -15.10
N GLN A 52 -15.44 9.96 -15.98
CA GLN A 52 -15.85 9.68 -17.37
C GLN A 52 -16.51 8.31 -17.53
N HIS A 53 -15.99 7.28 -16.86
CA HIS A 53 -16.44 5.89 -17.05
C HIS A 53 -17.21 5.33 -15.84
N ASN A 54 -17.28 6.06 -14.73
CA ASN A 54 -18.01 5.63 -13.54
C ASN A 54 -17.51 4.32 -12.92
N TYR A 55 -16.22 3.99 -13.11
CA TYR A 55 -15.57 2.82 -12.54
C TYR A 55 -15.00 3.10 -11.14
N GLU A 56 -14.92 2.08 -10.31
CA GLU A 56 -14.20 2.12 -9.03
C GLU A 56 -12.69 2.05 -9.25
N THR A 57 -12.24 1.19 -10.16
CA THR A 57 -10.83 1.04 -10.52
C THR A 57 -10.65 0.81 -12.01
N CYS A 58 -9.43 1.01 -12.50
CA CYS A 58 -9.07 0.67 -13.88
C CYS A 58 -9.11 -0.84 -14.18
N ALA A 59 -9.30 -1.70 -13.17
CA ALA A 59 -9.54 -3.13 -13.40
C ALA A 59 -10.83 -3.42 -14.17
N GLU A 60 -11.82 -2.52 -14.09
CA GLU A 60 -13.09 -2.61 -14.80
C GLU A 60 -12.98 -2.19 -16.28
N CYS A 61 -11.89 -1.50 -16.64
CA CYS A 61 -11.69 -0.99 -17.99
C CYS A 61 -11.19 -2.08 -18.94
N ALA A 62 -11.83 -2.23 -20.09
CA ALA A 62 -11.47 -3.23 -21.11
C ALA A 62 -10.06 -3.03 -21.71
N VAL A 63 -9.58 -1.77 -21.76
CA VAL A 63 -8.26 -1.41 -22.29
C VAL A 63 -7.18 -1.27 -21.22
N SER A 64 -7.45 -1.70 -19.98
CA SER A 64 -6.46 -1.66 -18.90
C SER A 64 -5.48 -2.84 -19.00
N PRO A 65 -4.17 -2.62 -18.78
CA PRO A 65 -3.51 -1.36 -18.49
C PRO A 65 -3.33 -0.48 -19.75
N CYS A 66 -3.66 0.80 -19.67
CA CYS A 66 -3.53 1.77 -20.76
C CYS A 66 -2.29 2.67 -20.54
N GLU A 67 -1.89 3.40 -21.60
CA GLU A 67 -0.76 4.32 -21.58
C GLU A 67 -0.82 5.33 -20.41
N ARG A 68 -2.01 5.80 -20.07
CA ARG A 68 -2.23 6.74 -18.96
C ARG A 68 -1.78 6.19 -17.60
N LEU A 69 -1.92 4.87 -17.37
CA LEU A 69 -1.41 4.21 -16.16
C LEU A 69 0.12 4.17 -16.16
N PHE A 70 0.75 4.03 -17.33
CA PHE A 70 2.20 4.01 -17.43
C PHE A 70 2.81 5.39 -17.19
N LEU A 71 2.22 6.46 -17.69
CA LEU A 71 2.72 7.83 -17.53
C LEU A 71 2.70 8.33 -16.07
N GLN A 72 1.69 7.93 -15.29
CA GLN A 72 1.58 8.35 -13.89
C GLN A 72 2.51 7.64 -12.93
N ALA A 73 2.99 6.48 -13.27
CA ALA A 73 3.78 5.65 -12.37
C ALA A 73 5.22 6.17 -12.17
N ASP A 74 5.74 7.03 -13.04
CA ASP A 74 7.07 7.63 -12.89
C ASP A 74 7.11 8.72 -11.81
N TRP A 75 5.96 9.19 -11.37
CA TRP A 75 5.85 10.35 -10.48
C TRP A 75 6.08 10.07 -8.99
N VAL A 76 6.05 8.83 -8.56
CA VAL A 76 5.97 8.50 -7.10
C VAL A 76 7.28 7.99 -6.50
N GLY A 77 8.39 7.99 -7.20
CA GLY A 77 9.73 7.70 -6.61
C GLY A 77 9.89 6.31 -5.96
N PHE A 78 8.84 5.50 -5.89
CA PHE A 78 8.85 4.12 -5.46
C PHE A 78 8.59 3.23 -6.66
N ASN A 79 9.34 2.18 -6.83
CA ASN A 79 9.12 1.21 -7.92
C ASN A 79 7.82 0.41 -7.71
N THR A 80 6.73 1.11 -7.41
CA THR A 80 5.43 0.56 -7.07
C THR A 80 4.53 0.34 -8.29
N ARG A 81 4.96 0.80 -9.47
CA ARG A 81 4.18 0.67 -10.73
C ARG A 81 3.76 -0.76 -10.99
N LYS A 82 4.73 -1.70 -10.96
CA LYS A 82 4.43 -3.11 -11.18
C LYS A 82 3.40 -3.60 -10.17
N LYS A 83 3.55 -3.22 -8.89
CA LYS A 83 2.61 -3.63 -7.84
C LYS A 83 1.20 -3.08 -8.04
N TRP A 84 1.06 -1.87 -8.57
CA TRP A 84 -0.27 -1.32 -8.90
C TRP A 84 -0.94 -2.10 -10.02
N LEU A 85 -0.20 -2.45 -11.06
CA LEU A 85 -0.70 -3.28 -12.16
C LEU A 85 -1.05 -4.70 -11.68
N ASP A 86 -0.21 -5.30 -10.83
CA ASP A 86 -0.48 -6.58 -10.18
C ASP A 86 -1.79 -6.51 -9.35
N ASN A 87 -1.98 -5.42 -8.59
CA ASN A 87 -3.19 -5.20 -7.83
C ASN A 87 -4.43 -5.07 -8.73
N LEU A 88 -4.35 -4.34 -9.86
CA LEU A 88 -5.44 -4.27 -10.81
C LEU A 88 -5.78 -5.65 -11.40
N SER A 89 -4.78 -6.47 -11.67
CA SER A 89 -4.97 -7.84 -12.14
C SER A 89 -5.66 -8.70 -11.07
N LEU A 90 -5.25 -8.59 -9.80
CA LEU A 90 -5.88 -9.29 -8.68
C LEU A 90 -7.33 -8.82 -8.46
N ILE A 91 -7.60 -7.51 -8.54
CA ILE A 91 -8.95 -6.96 -8.44
C ILE A 91 -9.84 -7.49 -9.58
N LYS A 92 -9.29 -7.58 -10.79
CA LYS A 92 -10.03 -8.13 -11.95
C LYS A 92 -10.36 -9.61 -11.79
N GLN A 93 -9.47 -10.39 -11.19
CA GLN A 93 -9.63 -11.83 -10.98
C GLN A 93 -10.55 -12.17 -9.81
N ASN A 94 -10.37 -11.50 -8.67
CA ASN A 94 -10.96 -11.87 -7.38
C ASN A 94 -12.10 -10.92 -6.94
N GLY A 95 -12.29 -9.81 -7.64
CA GLY A 95 -13.18 -8.73 -7.22
C GLY A 95 -12.53 -7.76 -6.24
N ILE A 96 -13.03 -6.52 -6.23
CA ILE A 96 -12.49 -5.44 -5.39
C ILE A 96 -12.74 -5.68 -3.90
N GLU A 97 -13.86 -6.31 -3.54
CA GLU A 97 -14.23 -6.59 -2.15
C GLU A 97 -13.23 -7.52 -1.48
N GLN A 98 -12.98 -8.67 -2.11
CA GLN A 98 -12.04 -9.66 -1.59
C GLN A 98 -10.63 -9.10 -1.51
N TRP A 99 -10.17 -8.43 -2.58
CA TRP A 99 -8.86 -7.80 -2.59
C TRP A 99 -8.73 -6.73 -1.49
N PHE A 100 -9.74 -5.88 -1.30
CA PHE A 100 -9.70 -4.81 -0.31
C PHE A 100 -9.77 -5.34 1.12
N ALA A 101 -10.53 -6.43 1.37
CA ALA A 101 -10.53 -7.11 2.66
C ALA A 101 -9.12 -7.57 3.08
N GLU A 102 -8.35 -8.15 2.16
CA GLU A 102 -6.96 -8.51 2.42
C GLU A 102 -6.10 -7.26 2.73
N GLN A 103 -6.32 -6.14 2.00
CA GLN A 103 -5.57 -4.91 2.28
C GLN A 103 -5.89 -4.35 3.68
N LEU A 104 -7.13 -4.45 4.15
CA LEU A 104 -7.51 -4.04 5.51
C LEU A 104 -6.89 -4.94 6.57
N GLU A 105 -6.79 -6.24 6.32
CA GLU A 105 -6.09 -7.16 7.22
C GLU A 105 -4.59 -6.83 7.30
N LYS A 106 -3.94 -6.57 6.16
CA LYS A 106 -2.55 -6.08 6.13
C LYS A 106 -2.40 -4.73 6.85
N GLN A 107 -3.37 -3.83 6.72
CA GLN A 107 -3.37 -2.56 7.46
C GLN A 107 -3.36 -2.77 8.96
N ALA A 108 -4.22 -3.64 9.49
CA ALA A 108 -4.27 -3.92 10.92
C ALA A 108 -2.92 -4.42 11.46
N LEU A 109 -2.28 -5.34 10.73
CA LEU A 109 -0.94 -5.84 11.07
C LEU A 109 0.14 -4.74 10.95
N LEU A 110 0.04 -3.86 9.94
CA LEU A 110 0.93 -2.72 9.79
C LEU A 110 0.79 -1.72 10.94
N GLU A 111 -0.43 -1.42 11.35
CA GLU A 111 -0.69 -0.52 12.48
C GLU A 111 -0.13 -1.09 13.80
N GLU A 112 -0.22 -2.41 13.97
CA GLU A 112 0.44 -3.09 15.08
C GLU A 112 1.97 -2.98 15.00
N ALA A 113 2.55 -3.26 13.83
CA ALA A 113 3.99 -3.10 13.62
C ALA A 113 4.46 -1.67 13.88
N LEU A 114 3.72 -0.67 13.44
CA LEU A 114 4.02 0.75 13.69
C LEU A 114 3.86 1.15 15.16
N ARG A 115 3.00 0.48 15.91
CA ARG A 115 2.78 0.77 17.34
C ARG A 115 3.87 0.18 18.21
N TYR A 116 4.32 -1.06 17.95
CA TYR A 116 5.15 -1.84 18.85
C TYR A 116 6.61 -1.97 18.42
N PHE A 117 6.91 -1.81 17.13
CA PHE A 117 8.22 -2.10 16.55
C PHE A 117 8.81 -0.93 15.75
N HIS A 118 8.19 0.25 15.82
CA HIS A 118 8.57 1.42 15.03
C HIS A 118 9.43 2.40 15.85
N ASN A 119 10.53 2.87 15.24
CA ASN A 119 11.46 3.85 15.81
C ASN A 119 11.42 5.21 15.10
N ASN A 120 10.26 5.63 14.62
CA ASN A 120 9.99 6.88 13.87
C ASN A 120 10.68 7.03 12.50
N ARG A 121 11.65 6.19 12.15
CA ARG A 121 12.36 6.23 10.86
C ARG A 121 11.89 5.16 9.86
N MET A 122 11.20 4.13 10.35
CA MET A 122 10.89 2.91 9.60
C MET A 122 9.50 2.87 8.96
N ARG A 123 8.66 3.89 9.15
CA ARG A 123 7.27 3.89 8.65
C ARG A 123 7.17 3.55 7.15
N SER A 124 7.93 4.26 6.31
CA SER A 124 7.88 4.03 4.87
C SER A 124 8.37 2.64 4.50
N PHE A 125 9.38 2.15 5.20
CA PHE A 125 9.92 0.81 5.04
C PHE A 125 8.86 -0.26 5.32
N PHE A 126 8.18 -0.20 6.47
CA PHE A 126 7.14 -1.16 6.83
C PHE A 126 5.93 -1.07 5.88
N CYS A 127 5.46 0.12 5.53
CA CYS A 127 4.39 0.30 4.55
C CYS A 127 4.72 -0.38 3.22
N LEU A 128 5.95 -0.20 2.70
CA LEU A 128 6.37 -0.82 1.44
C LEU A 128 6.50 -2.33 1.56
N SER A 129 7.09 -2.83 2.64
CA SER A 129 7.22 -4.27 2.88
C SER A 129 5.85 -4.94 2.91
N PHE A 130 4.90 -4.38 3.65
CA PHE A 130 3.54 -4.90 3.77
C PHE A 130 2.76 -4.80 2.44
N LEU A 131 3.08 -3.82 1.61
CA LEU A 131 2.51 -3.74 0.25
C LEU A 131 2.95 -4.91 -0.63
N TYR A 132 4.20 -5.36 -0.50
CA TYR A 132 4.76 -6.40 -1.35
C TYR A 132 4.57 -7.82 -0.81
N PHE A 133 4.62 -8.01 0.50
CA PHE A 133 4.54 -9.34 1.12
C PHE A 133 3.14 -9.94 1.04
N GLN A 134 3.09 -11.26 0.95
CA GLN A 134 1.86 -12.01 1.14
C GLN A 134 1.39 -11.91 2.60
N ILE A 135 0.09 -12.01 2.81
CA ILE A 135 -0.51 -11.84 4.14
C ILE A 135 0.05 -12.82 5.17
N ASP A 136 0.28 -14.08 4.78
CA ASP A 136 0.80 -15.12 5.69
C ASP A 136 2.25 -14.82 6.11
N THR A 137 3.06 -14.26 5.22
CA THR A 137 4.42 -13.78 5.56
C THR A 137 4.36 -12.68 6.59
N ILE A 138 3.46 -11.70 6.40
CA ILE A 138 3.28 -10.59 7.35
C ILE A 138 2.84 -11.12 8.72
N LYS A 139 1.87 -12.05 8.76
CA LYS A 139 1.40 -12.67 10.01
C LYS A 139 2.54 -13.37 10.76
N LYS A 140 3.38 -14.11 10.06
CA LYS A 140 4.55 -14.79 10.66
C LYS A 140 5.55 -13.78 11.25
N LEU A 141 5.87 -12.72 10.50
CA LEU A 141 6.80 -11.70 10.96
C LEU A 141 6.28 -10.95 12.20
N VAL A 142 5.01 -10.55 12.19
CA VAL A 142 4.39 -9.85 13.33
C VAL A 142 4.28 -10.77 14.55
N ALA A 143 3.88 -12.03 14.38
CA ALA A 143 3.79 -12.99 15.48
C ALA A 143 5.17 -13.27 16.11
N ALA A 144 6.21 -13.41 15.30
CA ALA A 144 7.58 -13.57 15.80
C ALA A 144 8.07 -12.35 16.59
N ALA A 145 7.73 -11.15 16.11
CA ALA A 145 8.05 -9.90 16.80
C ALA A 145 7.27 -9.73 18.11
N GLN A 146 6.01 -10.17 18.15
CA GLN A 146 5.21 -10.14 19.39
C GLN A 146 5.79 -10.97 20.53
N ALA A 147 6.49 -12.05 20.23
CA ALA A 147 7.18 -12.85 21.23
C ALA A 147 8.28 -12.06 21.96
N GLN A 148 8.81 -11.01 21.34
CA GLN A 148 9.87 -10.15 21.86
C GLN A 148 9.36 -8.81 22.43
N LYS A 149 8.05 -8.60 22.53
CA LYS A 149 7.46 -7.31 22.94
C LYS A 149 7.84 -6.82 24.35
N ASN A 150 8.39 -7.67 25.20
CA ASN A 150 8.87 -7.32 26.53
C ASN A 150 10.32 -6.76 26.52
N GLU A 151 11.01 -6.80 25.38
CA GLU A 151 12.34 -6.18 25.23
C GLU A 151 12.24 -4.68 25.03
N GLU A 152 13.37 -3.99 25.17
CA GLU A 152 13.46 -2.55 24.88
C GLU A 152 13.06 -2.22 23.46
N LEU A 153 12.39 -1.09 23.24
CA LEU A 153 11.88 -0.65 21.95
C LEU A 153 12.95 -0.66 20.84
N GLN A 154 14.17 -0.22 21.15
CA GLN A 154 15.26 -0.17 20.16
C GLN A 154 15.65 -1.56 19.66
N LYS A 155 15.73 -2.54 20.57
CA LYS A 155 16.05 -3.93 20.22
C LYS A 155 14.93 -4.56 19.40
N ARG A 156 13.67 -4.38 19.83
CA ARG A 156 12.51 -4.88 19.08
C ARG A 156 12.43 -4.30 17.67
N ALA A 157 12.64 -2.98 17.54
CA ALA A 157 12.61 -2.31 16.25
C ALA A 157 13.73 -2.81 15.32
N ALA A 158 14.95 -2.98 15.84
CA ALA A 158 16.07 -3.49 15.08
C ALA A 158 15.85 -4.95 14.63
N SER A 159 15.40 -5.81 15.55
CA SER A 159 15.12 -7.22 15.25
C SER A 159 14.00 -7.37 14.21
N PHE A 160 12.93 -6.60 14.34
CA PHE A 160 11.84 -6.61 13.36
C PHE A 160 12.27 -6.07 11.99
N GLU A 161 13.06 -5.01 11.97
CA GLU A 161 13.64 -4.45 10.74
C GLU A 161 14.50 -5.47 10.01
N GLU A 162 15.38 -6.18 10.75
CA GLU A 162 16.25 -7.21 10.18
C GLU A 162 15.45 -8.39 9.63
N ALA A 163 14.42 -8.86 10.35
CA ALA A 163 13.54 -9.92 9.88
C ALA A 163 12.81 -9.52 8.59
N VAL A 164 12.30 -8.29 8.51
CA VAL A 164 11.63 -7.77 7.30
C VAL A 164 12.62 -7.62 6.15
N LYS A 165 13.86 -7.17 6.38
CA LYS A 165 14.90 -7.10 5.36
C LYS A 165 15.30 -8.49 4.84
N SER A 166 15.48 -9.43 5.74
CA SER A 166 15.82 -10.82 5.38
C SER A 166 14.74 -11.44 4.48
N GLU A 167 13.47 -11.25 4.82
CA GLU A 167 12.34 -11.71 4.00
C GLU A 167 12.32 -11.04 2.63
N ALA A 168 12.56 -9.73 2.57
CA ALA A 168 12.62 -8.98 1.32
C ALA A 168 13.70 -9.51 0.38
N ILE A 169 14.88 -9.83 0.92
CA ILE A 169 15.99 -10.41 0.16
C ILE A 169 15.64 -11.80 -0.39
N GLN A 170 15.02 -12.67 0.43
CA GLN A 170 14.60 -14.01 0.01
C GLN A 170 13.61 -13.97 -1.17
N HIS A 171 12.79 -12.94 -1.24
CA HIS A 171 11.81 -12.72 -2.31
C HIS A 171 12.33 -11.86 -3.47
N ASN A 172 13.63 -11.53 -3.52
CA ASN A 172 14.23 -10.64 -4.52
C ASN A 172 13.49 -9.29 -4.64
N LEU A 173 12.93 -8.80 -3.55
CA LEU A 173 12.23 -7.54 -3.53
C LEU A 173 13.23 -6.39 -3.43
N LYS A 174 13.36 -5.62 -4.49
CA LYS A 174 14.15 -4.37 -4.51
C LYS A 174 13.35 -3.22 -3.87
N ILE A 175 13.02 -3.36 -2.58
CA ILE A 175 12.21 -2.37 -1.87
C ILE A 175 13.04 -1.12 -1.50
N TRP A 176 14.35 -1.27 -1.44
CA TRP A 176 15.29 -0.27 -0.90
C TRP A 176 16.41 0.19 -1.82
N ASP A 177 16.43 -0.23 -3.05
CA ASP A 177 17.40 0.30 -4.01
C ASP A 177 17.08 1.78 -4.25
N LYS A 178 17.92 2.66 -3.66
CA LYS A 178 17.98 4.08 -3.98
C LYS A 178 18.75 4.27 -5.28
#